data_82711b0071a42f7f011d43031530393f
#
_entry.id   82711b0071a42f7f011d43031530393f
#
_cell.length_a   1.000
_cell.length_b   1.000
_cell.length_c   1.000
_cell.angle_alpha   90.00
_cell.angle_beta   90.00
_cell.angle_gamma   90.00
#
_symmetry.space_group_name_H-M   'P 1'
#
loop_
_entity.id
_entity.type
_entity.pdbx_description
1 polymer ?
#
loop_
_entity_poly.entity_id
_entity_poly.type
_entity_poly.pdbx_seq_one_letter_code
_entity_poly.pdbx_strand_id
1 'polypeptide(L)'
;MKIRTANYDDLEEIKALCARNGLNIKKINQKIWRELPAIKEFKNIPIGWVLESDNKKIVGVLLNFFMNYKLNEKNYKAAIGSSWAVDGEYRKGGFALFDRWINQKKIDLIIDGTATERLAKILTAFKFKNVPTKDYDKVMYWILDYPQFIKSALKKKIKIFITNKIDILV
;
A
#
# COMPACT_ATOMS: atom_id res chain seq x y z
N MET A 1 2.79 -24.68 -1.47
CA MET A 1 2.40 -23.25 -1.43
C MET A 1 1.26 -22.97 -2.41
N LYS A 2 0.26 -22.17 -2.01
CA LYS A 2 -0.92 -21.83 -2.82
C LYS A 2 -1.17 -20.33 -2.77
N ILE A 3 -1.57 -19.73 -3.90
CA ILE A 3 -2.05 -18.34 -3.94
C ILE A 3 -3.56 -18.37 -4.01
N ARG A 4 -4.18 -17.57 -3.16
CA ARG A 4 -5.63 -17.33 -3.17
C ARG A 4 -5.94 -15.85 -2.97
N THR A 5 -7.17 -15.46 -3.24
CA THR A 5 -7.65 -14.13 -2.90
C THR A 5 -7.67 -13.95 -1.39
N ALA A 6 -7.28 -12.75 -0.94
CA ALA A 6 -7.41 -12.37 0.45
C ALA A 6 -8.89 -12.17 0.80
N ASN A 7 -9.27 -12.52 2.02
CA ASN A 7 -10.59 -12.27 2.58
C ASN A 7 -10.47 -11.48 3.90
N TYR A 8 -11.60 -11.11 4.49
CA TYR A 8 -11.60 -10.27 5.69
C TYR A 8 -11.07 -10.98 6.93
N ASP A 9 -11.21 -12.29 7.00
CA ASP A 9 -10.77 -13.08 8.14
C ASP A 9 -9.25 -13.21 8.18
N ASP A 10 -8.57 -12.97 7.04
CA ASP A 10 -7.12 -12.97 6.94
C ASP A 10 -6.46 -11.74 7.58
N LEU A 11 -7.23 -10.71 7.95
CA LEU A 11 -6.69 -9.39 8.31
C LEU A 11 -5.66 -9.43 9.43
N GLU A 12 -5.93 -10.17 10.49
CA GLU A 12 -5.02 -10.22 11.65
C GLU A 12 -3.72 -10.95 11.30
N GLU A 13 -3.80 -12.01 10.52
CA GLU A 13 -2.62 -12.74 10.05
C GLU A 13 -1.80 -11.91 9.05
N ILE A 14 -2.47 -11.16 8.17
CA ILE A 14 -1.83 -10.20 7.26
C ILE A 14 -1.10 -9.09 8.04
N LYS A 15 -1.71 -8.54 9.08
CA LYS A 15 -1.06 -7.55 9.96
C LYS A 15 0.20 -8.13 10.60
N ALA A 16 0.12 -9.35 11.13
CA ALA A 16 1.26 -10.04 11.73
C ALA A 16 2.38 -10.28 10.71
N LEU A 17 2.03 -10.73 9.49
CA LEU A 17 2.98 -10.89 8.38
C LEU A 17 3.66 -9.57 8.03
N CYS A 18 2.90 -8.50 7.86
CA CYS A 18 3.44 -7.19 7.51
C CYS A 18 4.37 -6.66 8.62
N ALA A 19 3.96 -6.79 9.88
CA ALA A 19 4.76 -6.33 11.02
C ALA A 19 6.13 -7.04 11.09
N ARG A 20 6.17 -8.37 10.93
CA ARG A 20 7.44 -9.12 10.95
C ARG A 20 8.32 -8.86 9.72
N ASN A 21 7.73 -8.32 8.64
CA ASN A 21 8.47 -7.87 7.45
C ASN A 21 8.76 -6.35 7.47
N GLY A 22 8.62 -5.67 8.61
CA GLY A 22 8.96 -4.26 8.78
C GLY A 22 7.94 -3.27 8.21
N LEU A 23 6.77 -3.73 7.77
CA LEU A 23 5.69 -2.87 7.30
C LEU A 23 4.73 -2.52 8.42
N ASN A 24 4.59 -1.24 8.70
CA ASN A 24 3.66 -0.77 9.72
C ASN A 24 2.28 -0.50 9.14
N ILE A 25 1.38 -1.48 9.21
CA ILE A 25 -0.01 -1.35 8.75
C ILE A 25 -1.01 -1.07 9.89
N LYS A 26 -0.55 -0.47 11.00
CA LYS A 26 -1.41 -0.10 12.15
C LYS A 26 -2.66 0.70 11.78
N LYS A 27 -2.70 1.28 10.58
CA LYS A 27 -3.79 2.13 10.09
C LYS A 27 -4.75 1.45 9.11
N ILE A 28 -4.62 0.16 8.80
CA ILE A 28 -5.69 -0.52 8.06
C ILE A 28 -6.86 -0.66 9.02
N ASN A 29 -7.75 0.32 8.92
CA ASN A 29 -9.01 0.28 9.64
C ASN A 29 -9.83 -0.88 9.07
N GLN A 30 -10.19 -1.85 9.90
CA GLN A 30 -11.05 -2.99 9.52
C GLN A 30 -12.33 -2.53 8.81
N LYS A 31 -12.84 -1.37 9.22
CA LYS A 31 -14.02 -0.75 8.61
C LYS A 31 -13.79 -0.45 7.12
N ILE A 32 -12.66 0.19 6.78
CA ILE A 32 -12.32 0.49 5.37
C ILE A 32 -12.23 -0.81 4.56
N TRP A 33 -11.62 -1.84 5.11
CA TRP A 33 -11.46 -3.12 4.41
C TRP A 33 -12.79 -3.84 4.16
N ARG A 34 -13.75 -3.70 5.06
CA ARG A 34 -15.11 -4.23 4.90
C ARG A 34 -15.95 -3.40 3.93
N GLU A 35 -15.73 -2.10 3.89
CA GLU A 35 -16.52 -1.17 3.07
C GLU A 35 -16.02 -1.08 1.62
N LEU A 36 -14.74 -1.29 1.34
CA LEU A 36 -14.18 -1.24 -0.02
C LEU A 36 -14.94 -2.10 -1.04
N PRO A 37 -15.32 -3.36 -0.75
CA PRO A 37 -16.10 -4.17 -1.70
C PRO A 37 -17.58 -3.80 -1.78
N ALA A 38 -18.08 -3.00 -0.85
CA ALA A 38 -19.46 -2.48 -0.92
C ALA A 38 -19.59 -1.39 -1.99
N ILE A 39 -18.48 -0.82 -2.45
CA ILE A 39 -18.48 0.09 -3.60
C ILE A 39 -18.82 -0.73 -4.85
N LYS A 40 -19.99 -0.46 -5.44
CA LYS A 40 -20.59 -1.23 -6.54
C LYS A 40 -19.63 -1.46 -7.71
N GLU A 41 -18.81 -0.49 -8.03
CA GLU A 41 -17.83 -0.53 -9.12
C GLU A 41 -16.71 -1.55 -8.88
N PHE A 42 -16.41 -1.88 -7.62
CA PHE A 42 -15.31 -2.76 -7.22
C PHE A 42 -15.77 -4.11 -6.66
N LYS A 43 -17.08 -4.36 -6.62
CA LYS A 43 -17.73 -5.54 -6.00
C LYS A 43 -17.18 -6.86 -6.50
N ASN A 44 -16.45 -7.11 -7.41
CA ASN A 44 -15.91 -8.40 -7.83
C ASN A 44 -14.41 -8.32 -8.13
N ILE A 45 -13.74 -7.34 -7.55
CA ILE A 45 -12.30 -7.18 -7.67
C ILE A 45 -11.67 -7.64 -6.36
N PRO A 46 -10.67 -8.53 -6.40
CA PRO A 46 -10.03 -9.03 -5.18
C PRO A 46 -9.39 -7.88 -4.39
N ILE A 47 -9.63 -7.83 -3.09
CA ILE A 47 -8.97 -6.89 -2.17
C ILE A 47 -7.45 -7.14 -2.05
N GLY A 48 -6.97 -8.19 -2.64
CA GLY A 48 -5.58 -8.61 -2.71
C GLY A 48 -5.44 -10.11 -2.82
N TRP A 49 -4.22 -10.57 -2.72
CA TRP A 49 -3.87 -11.98 -2.75
C TRP A 49 -2.94 -12.32 -1.58
N VAL A 50 -3.08 -13.52 -1.09
CA VAL A 50 -2.20 -14.11 -0.08
C VAL A 50 -1.51 -15.35 -0.64
N LEU A 51 -0.28 -15.54 -0.21
CA LEU A 51 0.49 -16.76 -0.40
C LEU A 51 0.36 -17.59 0.88
N GLU A 52 -0.19 -18.77 0.74
CA GLU A 52 -0.43 -19.71 1.84
C GLU A 52 0.61 -20.83 1.77
N SER A 53 1.24 -21.13 2.89
CA SER A 53 2.13 -22.29 3.03
C SER A 53 1.34 -23.60 3.08
N ASP A 54 2.04 -24.72 3.03
CA ASP A 54 1.41 -26.05 3.12
C ASP A 54 0.71 -26.25 4.48
N ASN A 55 1.15 -25.55 5.53
CA ASN A 55 0.53 -25.53 6.86
C ASN A 55 -0.59 -24.47 6.97
N LYS A 56 -1.12 -23.98 5.85
CA LYS A 56 -2.18 -22.96 5.77
C LYS A 56 -1.87 -21.61 6.41
N LYS A 57 -0.60 -21.35 6.74
CA LYS A 57 -0.16 -20.06 7.26
C LYS A 57 0.04 -19.06 6.12
N ILE A 58 -0.37 -17.79 6.31
CA ILE A 58 -0.11 -16.71 5.37
C ILE A 58 1.35 -16.27 5.51
N VAL A 59 2.11 -16.49 4.43
CA VAL A 59 3.55 -16.22 4.33
C VAL A 59 3.87 -15.15 3.28
N GLY A 60 2.86 -14.68 2.57
CA GLY A 60 2.97 -13.57 1.63
C GLY A 60 1.65 -12.87 1.40
N VAL A 61 1.70 -11.58 1.07
CA VAL A 61 0.52 -10.77 0.77
C VAL A 61 0.87 -9.66 -0.22
N LEU A 62 -0.08 -9.33 -1.07
CA LEU A 62 -0.11 -8.11 -1.88
C LEU A 62 -1.55 -7.63 -1.93
N LEU A 63 -1.81 -6.46 -1.34
CA LEU A 63 -3.15 -5.88 -1.23
C LEU A 63 -3.42 -4.87 -2.35
N ASN A 64 -4.69 -4.63 -2.63
CA ASN A 64 -5.20 -3.63 -3.53
C ASN A 64 -5.90 -2.49 -2.77
N PHE A 65 -5.63 -1.24 -3.20
CA PHE A 65 -6.53 -0.12 -3.02
C PHE A 65 -7.16 0.24 -4.36
N PHE A 66 -8.44 0.58 -4.35
CA PHE A 66 -9.18 0.92 -5.56
C PHE A 66 -9.48 2.39 -5.61
N MET A 67 -9.32 2.97 -6.79
CA MET A 67 -9.69 4.35 -7.08
C MET A 67 -10.30 4.46 -8.47
N ASN A 68 -11.24 5.39 -8.62
CA ASN A 68 -11.71 5.82 -9.92
C ASN A 68 -11.00 7.12 -10.31
N TYR A 69 -10.41 7.13 -11.49
CA TYR A 69 -9.86 8.33 -12.09
C TYR A 69 -10.77 8.77 -13.22
N LYS A 70 -10.96 10.08 -13.35
CA LYS A 70 -11.67 10.68 -14.47
C LYS A 70 -10.67 11.49 -15.31
N LEU A 71 -10.61 11.19 -16.61
CA LEU A 71 -9.80 11.94 -17.55
C LEU A 71 -10.61 12.13 -18.84
N ASN A 72 -10.77 13.38 -19.25
CA ASN A 72 -11.53 13.73 -20.48
C ASN A 72 -12.88 13.01 -20.56
N GLU A 73 -13.71 13.16 -19.50
CA GLU A 73 -15.04 12.55 -19.36
C GLU A 73 -15.07 11.01 -19.28
N LYS A 74 -13.93 10.33 -19.42
CA LYS A 74 -13.82 8.88 -19.29
C LYS A 74 -13.38 8.49 -17.88
N ASN A 75 -14.06 7.49 -17.32
CA ASN A 75 -13.70 6.91 -16.03
C ASN A 75 -12.76 5.72 -16.22
N TYR A 76 -11.76 5.65 -15.36
CA TYR A 76 -10.77 4.57 -15.32
C TYR A 76 -10.72 3.97 -13.91
N LYS A 77 -10.83 2.66 -13.83
CA LYS A 77 -10.67 1.92 -12.58
C LYS A 77 -9.19 1.64 -12.35
N ALA A 78 -8.68 2.10 -11.23
CA ALA A 78 -7.29 1.88 -10.87
C ALA A 78 -7.17 0.95 -9.66
N ALA A 79 -6.18 0.07 -9.69
CA ALA A 79 -5.72 -0.70 -8.55
C ALA A 79 -4.34 -0.20 -8.13
N ILE A 80 -4.22 0.22 -6.88
CA ILE A 80 -2.98 0.68 -6.27
C ILE A 80 -2.44 -0.44 -5.40
N GLY A 81 -1.23 -0.91 -5.71
CA GLY A 81 -0.55 -1.91 -4.90
C GLY A 81 -0.23 -1.41 -3.50
N SER A 82 -0.49 -2.23 -2.52
CA SER A 82 -0.24 -1.90 -1.12
C SER A 82 0.19 -3.13 -0.34
N SER A 83 0.99 -2.89 0.70
CA SER A 83 1.38 -3.92 1.67
C SER A 83 1.93 -5.20 1.03
N TRP A 84 2.88 -5.05 0.13
CA TRP A 84 3.57 -6.20 -0.44
C TRP A 84 4.63 -6.71 0.53
N ALA A 85 4.32 -7.83 1.17
CA ALA A 85 5.20 -8.51 2.13
C ALA A 85 5.26 -10.00 1.85
N VAL A 86 6.45 -10.58 1.97
CA VAL A 86 6.67 -12.03 1.83
C VAL A 86 7.77 -12.45 2.79
N ASP A 87 7.51 -13.48 3.59
CA ASP A 87 8.52 -14.05 4.48
C ASP A 87 9.76 -14.53 3.73
N GLY A 88 10.94 -14.40 4.32
CA GLY A 88 12.23 -14.61 3.68
C GLY A 88 12.36 -15.94 2.95
N GLU A 89 11.87 -17.02 3.56
CA GLU A 89 11.90 -18.39 3.02
C GLU A 89 11.02 -18.55 1.77
N TYR A 90 9.99 -17.70 1.62
CA TYR A 90 8.96 -17.78 0.58
C TYR A 90 9.11 -16.70 -0.50
N ARG A 91 10.23 -15.97 -0.56
CA ARG A 91 10.45 -14.81 -1.48
C ARG A 91 10.15 -15.12 -2.94
N LYS A 92 10.42 -16.35 -3.39
CA LYS A 92 10.09 -16.78 -4.77
C LYS A 92 8.59 -16.66 -5.08
N GLY A 93 7.73 -16.84 -4.08
CA GLY A 93 6.29 -16.68 -4.22
C GLY A 93 5.84 -15.23 -4.38
N GLY A 94 6.70 -14.25 -4.06
CA GLY A 94 6.41 -12.84 -4.22
C GLY A 94 6.16 -12.44 -5.68
N PHE A 95 6.90 -13.03 -6.62
CA PHE A 95 6.67 -12.77 -8.05
C PHE A 95 5.32 -13.33 -8.52
N ALA A 96 4.87 -14.44 -7.98
CA ALA A 96 3.58 -15.01 -8.32
C ALA A 96 2.41 -14.17 -7.74
N LEU A 97 2.58 -13.55 -6.56
CA LEU A 97 1.64 -12.55 -6.04
C LEU A 97 1.60 -11.31 -6.94
N PHE A 98 2.77 -10.83 -7.37
CA PHE A 98 2.89 -9.70 -8.26
C PHE A 98 2.23 -9.96 -9.62
N ASP A 99 2.45 -11.14 -10.19
CA ASP A 99 1.82 -11.57 -11.44
C ASP A 99 0.28 -11.54 -11.34
N ARG A 100 -0.28 -12.03 -10.24
CA ARG A 100 -1.72 -11.96 -9.98
C ARG A 100 -2.22 -10.52 -9.92
N TRP A 101 -1.44 -9.64 -9.32
CA TRP A 101 -1.80 -8.23 -9.17
C TRP A 101 -1.77 -7.48 -10.51
N ILE A 102 -0.73 -7.66 -11.33
CA ILE A 102 -0.64 -6.94 -12.61
C ILE A 102 -1.59 -7.50 -13.67
N ASN A 103 -1.94 -8.78 -13.61
CA ASN A 103 -2.83 -9.45 -14.57
C ASN A 103 -4.29 -9.53 -14.11
N GLN A 104 -4.67 -8.73 -13.10
CA GLN A 104 -6.04 -8.71 -12.62
C GLN A 104 -6.99 -8.15 -13.68
N LYS A 105 -8.18 -8.75 -13.76
CA LYS A 105 -9.22 -8.35 -14.71
C LYS A 105 -10.03 -7.15 -14.18
N LYS A 106 -10.69 -6.43 -15.08
CA LYS A 106 -11.61 -5.32 -14.76
C LYS A 106 -10.93 -4.08 -14.17
N ILE A 107 -9.62 -3.95 -14.31
CA ILE A 107 -8.83 -2.79 -13.93
C ILE A 107 -8.20 -2.20 -15.18
N ASP A 108 -8.30 -0.89 -15.32
CA ASP A 108 -7.76 -0.14 -16.46
C ASP A 108 -6.32 0.34 -16.18
N LEU A 109 -6.00 0.61 -14.91
CA LEU A 109 -4.71 1.16 -14.47
C LEU A 109 -4.17 0.40 -13.27
N ILE A 110 -2.90 0.02 -13.33
CA ILE A 110 -2.14 -0.51 -12.19
C ILE A 110 -1.15 0.56 -11.77
N ILE A 111 -1.19 0.94 -10.50
CA ILE A 111 -0.38 2.04 -9.95
C ILE A 111 0.39 1.56 -8.73
N ASP A 112 1.67 1.86 -8.66
CA ASP A 112 2.46 1.80 -7.43
C ASP A 112 2.88 3.22 -7.05
N GLY A 113 2.46 3.68 -5.87
CA GLY A 113 2.73 5.03 -5.37
C GLY A 113 3.87 5.10 -4.35
N THR A 114 4.46 3.96 -3.98
CA THR A 114 5.43 3.86 -2.89
C THR A 114 6.67 3.05 -3.25
N ALA A 115 6.95 2.91 -4.53
CA ALA A 115 8.07 2.13 -5.02
C ALA A 115 9.41 2.66 -4.48
N THR A 116 10.14 1.80 -3.79
CA THR A 116 11.56 2.04 -3.51
C THR A 116 12.37 1.94 -4.81
N GLU A 117 13.60 2.47 -4.84
CA GLU A 117 14.48 2.35 -6.04
C GLU A 117 14.63 0.91 -6.52
N ARG A 118 14.73 -0.05 -5.57
CA ARG A 118 14.83 -1.47 -5.90
C ARG A 118 13.55 -1.98 -6.56
N LEU A 119 12.39 -1.59 -6.03
CA LEU A 119 11.11 -1.98 -6.59
C LEU A 119 10.87 -1.30 -7.94
N ALA A 120 11.24 -0.03 -8.09
CA ALA A 120 11.13 0.70 -9.35
C ALA A 120 11.87 -0.01 -10.52
N LYS A 121 13.05 -0.59 -10.27
CA LYS A 121 13.77 -1.40 -11.26
C LYS A 121 12.98 -2.64 -11.69
N ILE A 122 12.34 -3.31 -10.74
CA ILE A 122 11.45 -4.46 -11.03
C ILE A 122 10.25 -4.00 -11.84
N LEU A 123 9.57 -2.95 -11.41
CA LEU A 123 8.40 -2.40 -12.11
C LEU A 123 8.73 -1.99 -13.55
N THR A 124 9.89 -1.37 -13.77
CA THR A 124 10.37 -1.01 -15.11
C THR A 124 10.56 -2.25 -16.00
N ALA A 125 11.09 -3.35 -15.45
CA ALA A 125 11.21 -4.62 -16.18
C ALA A 125 9.86 -5.19 -16.60
N PHE A 126 8.79 -4.90 -15.83
CA PHE A 126 7.40 -5.22 -16.16
C PHE A 126 6.70 -4.14 -16.96
N LYS A 127 7.44 -3.23 -17.60
CA LYS A 127 6.94 -2.15 -18.49
C LYS A 127 6.10 -1.07 -17.78
N PHE A 128 6.20 -0.96 -16.46
CA PHE A 128 5.67 0.21 -15.78
C PHE A 128 6.41 1.46 -16.22
N LYS A 129 5.67 2.55 -16.33
CA LYS A 129 6.22 3.87 -16.66
C LYS A 129 6.19 4.74 -15.43
N ASN A 130 7.30 5.44 -15.16
CA ASN A 130 7.27 6.51 -14.20
C ASN A 130 6.30 7.58 -14.67
N VAL A 131 5.52 8.13 -13.74
CA VAL A 131 4.72 9.32 -14.02
C VAL A 131 5.59 10.52 -13.64
N PRO A 132 6.30 11.14 -14.59
CA PRO A 132 7.15 12.28 -14.31
C PRO A 132 6.26 13.49 -14.20
N THR A 133 5.83 13.82 -13.01
CA THR A 133 5.30 15.16 -12.76
C THR A 133 6.42 15.94 -12.08
N LYS A 134 6.73 17.13 -12.59
CA LYS A 134 7.75 18.01 -12.05
C LYS A 134 7.50 18.35 -10.57
N ASP A 135 6.27 18.14 -10.12
CA ASP A 135 5.76 18.52 -8.81
C ASP A 135 5.03 17.36 -8.10
N TYR A 136 5.41 16.10 -8.38
CA TYR A 136 4.74 14.91 -7.83
C TYR A 136 4.85 14.79 -6.30
N ASP A 137 5.84 15.45 -5.71
CA ASP A 137 6.10 15.52 -4.28
C ASP A 137 5.41 16.70 -3.60
N LYS A 138 4.80 17.60 -4.38
CA LYS A 138 4.04 18.72 -3.83
C LYS A 138 2.66 18.24 -3.37
N VAL A 139 2.39 18.46 -2.10
CA VAL A 139 1.11 18.16 -1.47
C VAL A 139 0.34 19.44 -1.26
N MET A 140 -0.86 19.53 -1.84
CA MET A 140 -1.82 20.57 -1.47
C MET A 140 -2.60 20.12 -0.24
N TYR A 141 -2.72 21.00 0.74
CA TYR A 141 -3.52 20.76 1.93
C TYR A 141 -4.28 22.02 2.34
N TRP A 142 -5.46 21.78 2.92
CA TRP A 142 -6.26 22.84 3.52
C TRP A 142 -6.26 22.65 5.03
N ILE A 143 -6.03 23.76 5.75
CA ILE A 143 -6.08 23.73 7.20
C ILE A 143 -7.53 23.96 7.61
N LEU A 144 -8.18 22.92 8.11
CA LEU A 144 -9.55 22.97 8.59
C LEU A 144 -9.64 23.40 10.08
N ASP A 145 -8.58 23.12 10.84
CA ASP A 145 -8.48 23.45 12.27
C ASP A 145 -7.11 24.12 12.52
N TYR A 146 -7.10 25.43 12.53
CA TYR A 146 -5.89 26.24 12.74
C TYR A 146 -5.24 26.03 14.12
N PRO A 147 -6.00 26.03 15.26
CA PRO A 147 -5.43 25.76 16.58
C PRO A 147 -4.73 24.40 16.68
N GLN A 148 -5.34 23.33 16.19
CA GLN A 148 -4.75 21.99 16.16
C GLN A 148 -3.53 21.90 15.25
N PHE A 149 -3.59 22.57 14.09
CA PHE A 149 -2.46 22.62 13.16
C PHE A 149 -1.24 23.30 13.79
N ILE A 150 -1.42 24.49 14.39
CA ILE A 150 -0.34 25.24 15.05
C ILE A 150 0.24 24.43 16.21
N LYS A 151 -0.61 23.84 17.06
CA LYS A 151 -0.18 22.96 18.16
C LYS A 151 0.67 21.79 17.68
N SER A 152 0.30 21.18 16.56
CA SER A 152 1.02 20.05 15.96
C SER A 152 2.34 20.47 15.35
N ALA A 153 2.37 21.62 14.67
CA ALA A 153 3.59 22.20 14.08
C ALA A 153 4.61 22.59 15.14
N LEU A 154 4.16 23.22 16.23
CA LEU A 154 5.00 23.55 17.38
C LEU A 154 5.59 22.33 18.05
N LYS A 155 4.78 21.27 18.30
CA LYS A 155 5.28 19.99 18.84
C LYS A 155 6.37 19.37 17.98
N LYS A 156 6.21 19.42 16.65
CA LYS A 156 7.20 18.89 15.70
C LYS A 156 8.50 19.69 15.75
N LYS A 157 8.42 21.03 15.80
CA LYS A 157 9.59 21.91 15.92
C LYS A 157 10.36 21.70 17.23
N ILE A 158 9.65 21.59 18.35
CA ILE A 158 10.23 21.33 19.67
C ILE A 158 10.94 19.97 19.68
N LYS A 159 10.34 18.94 19.09
CA LYS A 159 10.95 17.61 19.01
C LYS A 159 12.24 17.61 18.20
N ILE A 160 12.28 18.32 17.06
CA ILE A 160 13.50 18.47 16.24
C ILE A 160 14.58 19.23 17.03
N PHE A 161 14.20 20.27 17.76
CA PHE A 161 15.15 21.07 18.57
C PHE A 161 15.77 20.27 19.72
N ILE A 162 14.98 19.41 20.38
CA ILE A 162 15.47 18.52 21.45
C ILE A 162 16.40 17.46 20.89
N THR A 163 16.04 16.81 19.76
CA THR A 163 16.87 15.79 19.13
C THR A 163 18.24 16.35 18.73
N ASN A 164 18.25 17.52 18.06
CA ASN A 164 19.51 18.16 17.64
C ASN A 164 20.38 18.68 18.82
N LYS A 165 19.81 18.89 20.00
CA LYS A 165 20.58 19.26 21.20
C LYS A 165 21.19 18.05 21.91
N ILE A 166 20.60 16.87 21.78
CA ILE A 166 21.13 15.64 22.40
C ILE A 166 22.34 15.12 21.61
N ASP A 167 22.35 15.29 20.27
CA ASP A 167 23.48 14.89 19.42
C ASP A 167 24.74 15.77 19.59
N ILE A 168 24.66 16.90 20.31
CA ILE A 168 25.79 17.81 20.60
C ILE A 168 26.42 17.51 21.99
N LEU A 169 25.84 16.61 22.77
CA LEU A 169 26.25 16.30 24.15
C LEU A 169 26.75 14.86 24.33
N VAL A 170 27.09 14.16 23.26
CA VAL A 170 27.73 12.82 23.28
C VAL A 170 29.14 12.92 22.56
#